data_b1fef457fc137dc9f941d9e5ffb72381
#
_entry.id   b1fef457fc137dc9f941d9e5ffb72381
#
_cell.length_a   1.000
_cell.length_b   1.000
_cell.length_c   1.000
_cell.angle_alpha   90.00
_cell.angle_beta   90.00
_cell.angle_gamma   90.00
#
_symmetry.space_group_name_H-M   'P 1'
#
loop_
_entity.id
_entity.type
_entity.pdbx_description
1 polymer ?
#
loop_
_entity_poly.entity_id
_entity_poly.type
_entity_poly.pdbx_seq_one_letter_code
_entity_poly.pdbx_strand_id
1 'polypeptide(L)'
;MHPIRMNGLEGHLLAVFDGHHGEYVANYCRTHFPGYFLPKSAEDVPEALARAVAQLAEETRHSESGTTLSAACILESHDLMAAVALGDSPIVALKKDGSLWRSDLHNVGSNEEERRSAQGRGATYLDGYISASHTSGWLQLSRALGDAPLRKVLSDTPDISIIESPSAVLIATDGIFNEEYTDADTLKELGAFIARDVDANAVLNWRIRNGGKLRDNVTILLWKR
;
A
#
# COMPACT_ATOMS: atom_id res chain seq x y z
N MET A 1 6.03 -7.85 9.43
CA MET A 1 6.87 -6.82 10.10
C MET A 1 8.27 -7.38 10.30
N HIS A 2 9.29 -6.67 9.85
CA HIS A 2 10.68 -7.06 10.01
C HIS A 2 11.44 -5.95 10.76
N PRO A 3 12.21 -6.28 11.82
CA PRO A 3 13.13 -5.33 12.39
C PRO A 3 14.24 -5.01 11.38
N ILE A 4 14.63 -3.75 11.30
CA ILE A 4 15.75 -3.30 10.48
C ILE A 4 16.92 -3.01 11.40
N ARG A 5 18.07 -3.58 11.08
CA ARG A 5 19.37 -3.28 11.69
C ARG A 5 20.43 -3.28 10.59
N MET A 6 20.57 -2.17 9.90
CA MET A 6 21.52 -2.03 8.79
C MET A 6 22.18 -0.66 8.83
N ASN A 7 23.48 -0.63 8.67
CA ASN A 7 24.27 0.61 8.57
C ASN A 7 24.01 1.61 9.72
N GLY A 8 23.81 1.11 10.94
CA GLY A 8 23.52 1.95 12.10
C GLY A 8 22.05 2.43 12.20
N LEU A 9 21.19 2.04 11.25
CA LEU A 9 19.76 2.28 11.34
C LEU A 9 19.07 1.17 12.11
N GLU A 10 18.23 1.57 13.05
CA GLU A 10 17.33 0.67 13.77
C GLU A 10 15.88 1.12 13.55
N GLY A 11 15.00 0.17 13.25
CA GLY A 11 13.61 0.48 13.00
C GLY A 11 12.79 -0.75 12.57
N HIS A 12 11.67 -0.48 11.93
CA HIS A 12 10.73 -1.50 11.48
C HIS A 12 10.38 -1.30 10.01
N LEU A 13 10.42 -2.39 9.24
CA LEU A 13 9.85 -2.45 7.89
C LEU A 13 8.52 -3.22 7.96
N LEU A 14 7.44 -2.54 7.60
CA LEU A 14 6.12 -3.13 7.41
C LEU A 14 5.84 -3.17 5.91
N ALA A 15 5.26 -4.27 5.42
CA ALA A 15 4.83 -4.35 4.02
C ALA A 15 3.60 -5.27 3.89
N VAL A 16 2.67 -4.88 3.04
CA VAL A 16 1.48 -5.63 2.63
C VAL A 16 1.49 -5.71 1.10
N PHE A 17 1.18 -6.90 0.61
CA PHE A 17 1.07 -7.22 -0.82
C PHE A 17 -0.29 -7.89 -1.03
N ASP A 18 -1.19 -7.22 -1.73
CA ASP A 18 -2.51 -7.75 -2.08
C ASP A 18 -2.46 -8.28 -3.49
N GLY A 19 -2.50 -9.63 -3.60
CA GLY A 19 -2.31 -10.33 -4.87
C GLY A 19 -3.62 -10.51 -5.62
N HIS A 20 -3.58 -10.31 -6.94
CA HIS A 20 -4.71 -10.56 -7.83
C HIS A 20 -4.30 -11.37 -9.07
N HIS A 21 -5.26 -12.03 -9.69
CA HIS A 21 -5.04 -12.97 -10.82
C HIS A 21 -4.04 -14.11 -10.48
N GLY A 22 -3.94 -14.48 -9.20
CA GLY A 22 -3.02 -15.48 -8.66
C GLY A 22 -2.09 -14.91 -7.58
N GLU A 23 -1.39 -15.81 -6.90
CA GLU A 23 -0.59 -15.46 -5.71
C GLU A 23 0.92 -15.29 -5.98
N TYR A 24 1.37 -15.60 -7.20
CA TYR A 24 2.80 -15.70 -7.50
C TYR A 24 3.55 -14.39 -7.23
N VAL A 25 3.07 -13.26 -7.79
CA VAL A 25 3.75 -11.97 -7.65
C VAL A 25 3.73 -11.47 -6.21
N ALA A 26 2.60 -11.61 -5.50
CA ALA A 26 2.51 -11.23 -4.08
C ALA A 26 3.51 -12.01 -3.22
N ASN A 27 3.60 -13.35 -3.41
CA ASN A 27 4.54 -14.21 -2.70
C ASN A 27 6.01 -13.91 -3.08
N TYR A 28 6.28 -13.63 -4.35
CA TYR A 28 7.58 -13.23 -4.83
C TYR A 28 8.03 -11.92 -4.15
N CYS A 29 7.19 -10.89 -4.22
CA CYS A 29 7.46 -9.58 -3.61
C CYS A 29 7.66 -9.69 -2.10
N ARG A 30 6.79 -10.41 -1.40
CA ARG A 30 6.94 -10.66 0.05
C ARG A 30 8.28 -11.28 0.42
N THR A 31 8.79 -12.17 -0.42
CA THR A 31 10.04 -12.88 -0.16
C THR A 31 11.27 -12.01 -0.44
N HIS A 32 11.24 -11.20 -1.51
CA HIS A 32 12.43 -10.51 -2.03
C HIS A 32 12.51 -9.04 -1.60
N PHE A 33 11.37 -8.37 -1.35
CA PHE A 33 11.34 -6.96 -0.97
C PHE A 33 12.29 -6.59 0.18
N PRO A 34 12.35 -7.35 1.31
CA PRO A 34 13.26 -7.02 2.39
C PRO A 34 14.74 -7.08 1.98
N GLY A 35 15.08 -7.97 1.04
CA GLY A 35 16.46 -8.11 0.52
C GLY A 35 16.84 -7.00 -0.47
N TYR A 36 15.88 -6.39 -1.15
CA TYR A 36 16.12 -5.28 -2.09
C TYR A 36 16.10 -3.92 -1.39
N PHE A 37 15.43 -3.83 -0.24
CA PHE A 37 15.42 -2.63 0.59
C PHE A 37 16.72 -2.53 1.39
N LEU A 38 17.72 -1.84 0.84
CA LEU A 38 19.05 -1.68 1.41
C LEU A 38 19.43 -0.20 1.58
N PRO A 39 18.86 0.50 2.57
CA PRO A 39 19.18 1.90 2.84
C PRO A 39 20.60 2.06 3.39
N LYS A 40 21.28 3.12 2.97
CA LYS A 40 22.66 3.44 3.42
C LYS A 40 22.66 4.40 4.61
N SER A 41 21.63 5.23 4.73
CA SER A 41 21.40 6.20 5.81
C SER A 41 19.90 6.45 5.99
N ALA A 42 19.49 7.22 6.98
CA ALA A 42 18.10 7.60 7.18
C ALA A 42 17.55 8.41 5.99
N GLU A 43 18.36 9.32 5.43
CA GLU A 43 18.00 10.14 4.29
C GLU A 43 17.86 9.33 2.99
N ASP A 44 18.55 8.18 2.88
CA ASP A 44 18.49 7.28 1.73
C ASP A 44 17.24 6.36 1.76
N VAL A 45 16.50 6.30 2.86
CA VAL A 45 15.37 5.35 3.01
C VAL A 45 14.30 5.53 1.93
N PRO A 46 13.82 6.74 1.59
CA PRO A 46 12.82 6.92 0.53
C PRO A 46 13.31 6.41 -0.82
N GLU A 47 14.56 6.70 -1.18
CA GLU A 47 15.14 6.25 -2.44
C GLU A 47 15.41 4.74 -2.44
N ALA A 48 15.79 4.16 -1.30
CA ALA A 48 15.95 2.72 -1.15
C ALA A 48 14.63 1.97 -1.33
N LEU A 49 13.49 2.54 -0.85
CA LEU A 49 12.16 2.02 -1.12
C LEU A 49 11.84 2.05 -2.62
N ALA A 50 12.09 3.18 -3.28
CA ALA A 50 11.86 3.32 -4.72
C ALA A 50 12.69 2.32 -5.53
N ARG A 51 13.98 2.15 -5.20
CA ARG A 51 14.87 1.16 -5.86
C ARG A 51 14.37 -0.27 -5.66
N ALA A 52 13.93 -0.62 -4.47
CA ALA A 52 13.38 -1.95 -4.18
C ALA A 52 12.11 -2.24 -4.99
N VAL A 53 11.21 -1.26 -5.12
CA VAL A 53 10.01 -1.38 -5.96
C VAL A 53 10.39 -1.53 -7.44
N ALA A 54 11.31 -0.71 -7.95
CA ALA A 54 11.77 -0.79 -9.34
C ALA A 54 12.40 -2.17 -9.67
N GLN A 55 13.17 -2.74 -8.73
CA GLN A 55 13.72 -4.08 -8.89
C GLN A 55 12.62 -5.15 -8.96
N LEU A 56 11.63 -5.09 -8.06
CA LEU A 56 10.48 -6.00 -8.09
C LEU A 56 9.68 -5.86 -9.39
N ALA A 57 9.44 -4.63 -9.86
CA ALA A 57 8.73 -4.36 -11.09
C ALA A 57 9.42 -5.00 -12.31
N GLU A 58 10.74 -4.89 -12.40
CA GLU A 58 11.52 -5.51 -13.48
C GLU A 58 11.42 -7.04 -13.45
N GLU A 59 11.52 -7.66 -12.26
CA GLU A 59 11.54 -9.11 -12.12
C GLU A 59 10.16 -9.75 -12.29
N THR A 60 9.09 -9.02 -11.99
CA THR A 60 7.71 -9.52 -12.11
C THR A 60 7.01 -9.13 -13.41
N ARG A 61 7.64 -8.33 -14.27
CA ARG A 61 7.04 -7.71 -15.48
C ARG A 61 6.41 -8.66 -16.49
N HIS A 62 6.77 -9.93 -16.46
CA HIS A 62 6.26 -10.97 -17.38
C HIS A 62 5.22 -11.88 -16.73
N SER A 63 4.89 -11.65 -15.46
CA SER A 63 3.90 -12.45 -14.75
C SER A 63 2.48 -12.05 -15.11
N GLU A 64 1.61 -13.03 -15.30
CA GLU A 64 0.17 -12.81 -15.53
C GLU A 64 -0.55 -12.38 -14.26
N SER A 65 -0.11 -12.84 -13.08
CA SER A 65 -0.61 -12.34 -11.79
C SER A 65 0.01 -10.98 -11.45
N GLY A 66 -0.67 -10.24 -10.59
CA GLY A 66 -0.19 -8.96 -10.09
C GLY A 66 -0.34 -8.82 -8.58
N THR A 67 0.15 -7.70 -8.06
CA THR A 67 0.01 -7.35 -6.64
C THR A 67 0.10 -5.86 -6.42
N THR A 68 -0.61 -5.36 -5.41
CA THR A 68 -0.32 -4.06 -4.79
C THR A 68 0.98 -4.15 -3.99
N LEU A 69 1.53 -3.02 -3.61
CA LEU A 69 2.60 -2.92 -2.63
C LEU A 69 2.39 -1.69 -1.76
N SER A 70 2.19 -1.91 -0.46
CA SER A 70 2.14 -0.84 0.53
C SER A 70 3.12 -1.15 1.64
N ALA A 71 4.12 -0.27 1.82
CA ALA A 71 5.13 -0.50 2.85
C ALA A 71 5.52 0.80 3.56
N ALA A 72 5.99 0.64 4.80
CA ALA A 72 6.52 1.71 5.62
C ALA A 72 7.81 1.28 6.33
N CYS A 73 8.84 2.11 6.24
CA CYS A 73 10.03 2.03 7.06
C CYS A 73 9.93 3.06 8.18
N ILE A 74 9.88 2.61 9.43
CA ILE A 74 9.74 3.45 10.62
C ILE A 74 11.09 3.48 11.33
N LEU A 75 11.68 4.66 11.46
CA LEU A 75 12.93 4.92 12.16
C LEU A 75 12.63 5.68 13.46
N GLU A 76 12.48 4.95 14.55
CA GLU A 76 12.07 5.53 15.84
C GLU A 76 13.07 6.55 16.39
N SER A 77 14.38 6.29 16.22
CA SER A 77 15.45 7.21 16.64
C SER A 77 15.48 8.52 15.84
N HIS A 78 14.93 8.52 14.63
CA HIS A 78 14.85 9.70 13.76
C HIS A 78 13.46 10.35 13.79
N ASP A 79 12.54 9.78 14.55
CA ASP A 79 11.14 10.23 14.62
C ASP A 79 10.48 10.35 13.25
N LEU A 80 10.78 9.41 12.34
CA LEU A 80 10.48 9.47 10.93
C LEU A 80 9.88 8.15 10.43
N MET A 81 8.96 8.25 9.47
CA MET A 81 8.50 7.16 8.63
C MET A 81 8.66 7.54 7.16
N ALA A 82 9.23 6.66 6.36
CA ALA A 82 9.10 6.71 4.90
C ALA A 82 8.10 5.65 4.46
N ALA A 83 7.13 6.05 3.63
CA ALA A 83 6.10 5.18 3.10
C ALA A 83 6.20 5.06 1.58
N VAL A 84 5.90 3.89 1.05
CA VAL A 84 5.74 3.62 -0.37
C VAL A 84 4.38 2.97 -0.62
N ALA A 85 3.62 3.51 -1.57
CA ALA A 85 2.31 3.02 -1.97
C ALA A 85 2.26 2.77 -3.48
N LEU A 86 1.76 1.59 -3.87
CA LEU A 86 1.49 1.18 -5.24
C LEU A 86 0.25 0.28 -5.23
N GLY A 87 -0.88 0.78 -5.70
CA GLY A 87 -2.19 0.13 -5.63
C GLY A 87 -3.12 0.81 -4.63
N ASP A 88 -4.08 0.08 -4.09
CA ASP A 88 -5.16 0.62 -3.24
C ASP A 88 -5.20 0.03 -1.82
N SER A 89 -4.15 -0.66 -1.42
CA SER A 89 -3.93 -1.06 -0.03
C SER A 89 -3.47 0.15 0.80
N PRO A 90 -4.31 0.75 1.67
CA PRO A 90 -4.02 2.01 2.32
C PRO A 90 -2.96 1.90 3.41
N ILE A 91 -2.17 2.98 3.54
CA ILE A 91 -1.30 3.24 4.69
C ILE A 91 -1.89 4.43 5.44
N VAL A 92 -2.14 4.27 6.74
CA VAL A 92 -2.62 5.33 7.62
C VAL A 92 -1.62 5.53 8.75
N ALA A 93 -1.17 6.76 8.94
CA ALA A 93 -0.29 7.13 10.06
C ALA A 93 -0.98 8.12 10.97
N LEU A 94 -1.01 7.82 12.27
CA LEU A 94 -1.34 8.76 13.32
C LEU A 94 -0.04 9.42 13.79
N LYS A 95 0.00 10.74 13.78
CA LYS A 95 1.14 11.51 14.28
C LYS A 95 1.02 11.82 15.77
N LYS A 96 2.11 12.21 16.41
CA LYS A 96 2.14 12.59 17.82
C LYS A 96 1.25 13.78 18.15
N ASP A 97 1.02 14.68 17.19
CA ASP A 97 0.12 15.83 17.33
C ASP A 97 -1.37 15.49 17.17
N GLY A 98 -1.69 14.21 16.94
CA GLY A 98 -3.04 13.70 16.73
C GLY A 98 -3.53 13.85 15.29
N SER A 99 -2.78 14.45 14.40
CA SER A 99 -3.13 14.51 12.98
C SER A 99 -2.96 13.16 12.29
N LEU A 100 -3.76 12.93 11.25
CA LEU A 100 -3.70 11.72 10.42
C LEU A 100 -3.12 12.03 9.06
N TRP A 101 -2.30 11.13 8.56
CA TRP A 101 -1.87 11.06 7.19
C TRP A 101 -2.35 9.73 6.57
N ARG A 102 -2.71 9.76 5.31
CA ARG A 102 -3.08 8.57 4.53
C ARG A 102 -2.41 8.61 3.16
N SER A 103 -1.98 7.45 2.66
CA SER A 103 -1.54 7.29 1.27
C SER A 103 -2.69 7.53 0.30
N ASP A 104 -2.41 8.04 -0.89
CA ASP A 104 -3.36 8.02 -1.99
C ASP A 104 -3.65 6.58 -2.42
N LEU A 105 -4.86 6.37 -2.97
CA LEU A 105 -5.27 5.07 -3.49
C LEU A 105 -5.27 5.12 -5.01
N HIS A 106 -4.60 4.16 -5.63
CA HIS A 106 -4.50 4.06 -7.10
C HIS A 106 -5.66 3.23 -7.68
N ASN A 107 -6.86 3.43 -7.14
CA ASN A 107 -8.09 2.76 -7.57
C ASN A 107 -8.85 3.66 -8.56
N VAL A 108 -9.06 3.18 -9.78
CA VAL A 108 -9.66 3.96 -10.87
C VAL A 108 -11.16 4.23 -10.68
N GLY A 109 -11.83 3.45 -9.83
CA GLY A 109 -13.23 3.67 -9.49
C GLY A 109 -13.42 4.90 -8.59
N SER A 110 -12.55 5.08 -7.61
CA SER A 110 -12.65 6.13 -6.58
C SER A 110 -11.71 7.32 -6.82
N ASN A 111 -10.63 7.15 -7.60
CA ASN A 111 -9.64 8.20 -7.88
C ASN A 111 -9.68 8.61 -9.36
N GLU A 112 -10.25 9.79 -9.64
CA GLU A 112 -10.42 10.29 -11.01
C GLU A 112 -9.09 10.62 -11.70
N GLU A 113 -8.08 11.08 -10.96
CA GLU A 113 -6.76 11.39 -11.52
C GLU A 113 -6.07 10.11 -11.99
N GLU A 114 -6.09 9.05 -11.19
CA GLU A 114 -5.57 7.74 -11.54
C GLU A 114 -6.31 7.14 -12.75
N ARG A 115 -7.64 7.29 -12.81
CA ARG A 115 -8.44 6.88 -13.96
C ARG A 115 -8.01 7.62 -15.23
N ARG A 116 -7.89 8.95 -15.19
CA ARG A 116 -7.44 9.75 -16.34
C ARG A 116 -6.03 9.38 -16.79
N SER A 117 -5.14 9.14 -15.83
CA SER A 117 -3.77 8.70 -16.10
C SER A 117 -3.74 7.36 -16.83
N ALA A 118 -4.51 6.37 -16.38
CA ALA A 118 -4.62 5.07 -17.05
C ALA A 118 -5.23 5.19 -18.45
N GLN A 119 -6.27 6.00 -18.61
CA GLN A 119 -6.87 6.29 -19.93
C GLN A 119 -5.88 6.98 -20.88
N GLY A 120 -5.04 7.89 -20.35
CA GLY A 120 -3.95 8.51 -21.12
C GLY A 120 -2.91 7.50 -21.61
N ARG A 121 -2.73 6.39 -20.92
CA ARG A 121 -1.91 5.25 -21.34
C ARG A 121 -2.64 4.28 -22.29
N GLY A 122 -3.91 4.56 -22.63
CA GLY A 122 -4.72 3.78 -23.56
C GLY A 122 -5.66 2.77 -22.90
N ALA A 123 -5.94 2.90 -21.61
CA ALA A 123 -6.92 2.05 -20.93
C ALA A 123 -8.35 2.37 -21.39
N THR A 124 -9.15 1.32 -21.55
CA THR A 124 -10.61 1.41 -21.58
C THR A 124 -11.13 1.36 -20.16
N TYR A 125 -11.98 2.32 -19.76
CA TYR A 125 -12.62 2.36 -18.45
C TYR A 125 -14.10 2.00 -18.58
N LEU A 126 -14.59 1.11 -17.70
CA LEU A 126 -15.99 0.73 -17.58
C LEU A 126 -16.31 0.37 -16.13
N ASP A 127 -17.32 1.02 -15.55
CA ASP A 127 -17.93 0.67 -14.24
C ASP A 127 -16.91 0.44 -13.10
N GLY A 128 -15.91 1.30 -12.98
CA GLY A 128 -14.89 1.21 -11.92
C GLY A 128 -13.67 0.36 -12.27
N TYR A 129 -13.59 -0.18 -13.49
CA TYR A 129 -12.50 -1.05 -13.94
C TYR A 129 -11.83 -0.50 -15.20
N ILE A 130 -10.58 -0.87 -15.39
CA ILE A 130 -9.84 -0.64 -16.63
C ILE A 130 -9.41 -1.94 -17.28
N SER A 131 -9.26 -1.90 -18.59
CA SER A 131 -8.72 -2.98 -19.42
C SER A 131 -7.82 -2.42 -20.52
N ALA A 132 -6.94 -3.26 -21.06
CA ALA A 132 -6.15 -2.94 -22.24
C ALA A 132 -6.78 -3.54 -23.50
N SER A 133 -6.52 -2.94 -24.66
CA SER A 133 -6.93 -3.48 -25.94
C SER A 133 -6.39 -4.92 -26.12
N HIS A 134 -7.23 -5.82 -26.59
CA HIS A 134 -6.88 -7.22 -26.85
C HIS A 134 -6.64 -8.10 -25.62
N THR A 135 -7.06 -7.68 -24.42
CA THR A 135 -7.07 -8.52 -23.23
C THR A 135 -8.49 -8.73 -22.72
N SER A 136 -8.73 -9.83 -22.01
CA SER A 136 -9.99 -10.09 -21.32
C SER A 136 -9.95 -9.68 -19.84
N GLY A 137 -8.77 -9.24 -19.33
CA GLY A 137 -8.58 -8.87 -17.94
C GLY A 137 -9.11 -7.47 -17.65
N TRP A 138 -9.77 -7.33 -16.49
CA TRP A 138 -10.24 -6.06 -15.94
C TRP A 138 -9.67 -5.88 -14.54
N LEU A 139 -9.24 -4.66 -14.21
CA LEU A 139 -8.64 -4.34 -12.93
C LEU A 139 -9.14 -2.98 -12.44
N GLN A 140 -9.29 -2.83 -11.12
CA GLN A 140 -9.65 -1.54 -10.50
C GLN A 140 -8.44 -0.64 -10.27
N LEU A 141 -7.23 -1.16 -10.45
CA LEU A 141 -5.97 -0.45 -10.18
C LEU A 141 -5.43 0.23 -11.44
N SER A 142 -4.86 1.42 -11.27
CA SER A 142 -4.04 2.11 -12.28
C SER A 142 -2.55 1.82 -12.12
N ARG A 143 -2.16 1.27 -10.95
CA ARG A 143 -0.78 0.95 -10.61
C ARG A 143 -0.69 -0.38 -9.87
N ALA A 144 0.19 -1.27 -10.34
CA ALA A 144 0.46 -2.58 -9.75
C ALA A 144 1.81 -3.13 -10.22
N LEU A 145 2.30 -4.19 -9.55
CA LEU A 145 3.42 -5.01 -10.00
C LEU A 145 2.89 -6.24 -10.73
N GLY A 146 3.59 -6.71 -11.76
CA GLY A 146 3.16 -7.85 -12.57
C GLY A 146 2.17 -7.46 -13.68
N ASP A 147 1.06 -8.18 -13.78
CA ASP A 147 -0.05 -7.93 -14.71
C ASP A 147 0.40 -7.75 -16.18
N ALA A 148 1.22 -8.64 -16.68
CA ALA A 148 1.77 -8.56 -18.04
C ALA A 148 0.72 -8.23 -19.13
N PRO A 149 -0.52 -8.78 -19.10
CA PRO A 149 -1.56 -8.45 -20.05
C PRO A 149 -2.01 -6.98 -20.02
N LEU A 150 -1.94 -6.33 -18.84
CA LEU A 150 -2.39 -4.95 -18.61
C LEU A 150 -1.23 -3.94 -18.53
N ARG A 151 0.02 -4.39 -18.67
CA ARG A 151 1.22 -3.57 -18.44
C ARG A 151 1.25 -2.25 -19.22
N LYS A 152 0.65 -2.20 -20.41
CA LYS A 152 0.64 -0.96 -21.22
C LYS A 152 -0.21 0.15 -20.62
N VAL A 153 -1.19 -0.21 -19.80
CA VAL A 153 -2.15 0.72 -19.19
C VAL A 153 -1.94 0.92 -17.70
N LEU A 154 -1.19 0.02 -17.06
CA LEU A 154 -0.76 0.16 -15.66
C LEU A 154 0.54 0.96 -15.55
N SER A 155 0.80 1.48 -14.36
CA SER A 155 2.09 2.06 -13.96
C SER A 155 2.69 1.22 -12.83
N ASP A 156 4.00 1.07 -12.84
CA ASP A 156 4.78 0.48 -11.76
C ASP A 156 5.52 1.55 -10.92
N THR A 157 5.19 2.83 -11.13
CA THR A 157 5.76 3.95 -10.39
C THR A 157 5.01 4.14 -9.08
N PRO A 158 5.67 3.98 -7.92
CA PRO A 158 5.04 4.17 -6.62
C PRO A 158 4.98 5.63 -6.21
N ASP A 159 4.08 5.94 -5.27
CA ASP A 159 4.17 7.16 -4.48
C ASP A 159 5.06 6.93 -3.27
N ILE A 160 5.96 7.89 -3.02
CA ILE A 160 6.85 7.90 -1.85
C ILE A 160 6.52 9.12 -0.99
N SER A 161 6.33 8.89 0.31
CA SER A 161 6.02 9.95 1.27
C SER A 161 6.90 9.86 2.50
N ILE A 162 7.25 11.01 3.07
CA ILE A 162 7.98 11.11 4.34
C ILE A 162 7.02 11.70 5.37
N ILE A 163 6.85 11.01 6.49
CA ILE A 163 5.96 11.38 7.57
C ILE A 163 6.76 11.54 8.84
N GLU A 164 6.71 12.73 9.41
CA GLU A 164 7.36 13.04 10.68
C GLU A 164 6.49 12.63 11.86
N SER A 165 7.16 12.27 12.94
CA SER A 165 6.56 12.00 14.26
C SER A 165 5.42 10.97 14.26
N PRO A 166 5.56 9.79 13.61
CA PRO A 166 4.54 8.76 13.67
C PRO A 166 4.41 8.20 15.10
N SER A 167 3.18 8.07 15.57
CA SER A 167 2.85 7.42 16.85
C SER A 167 2.18 6.06 16.66
N ALA A 168 1.45 5.88 15.54
CA ALA A 168 0.94 4.59 15.11
C ALA A 168 0.89 4.54 13.56
N VAL A 169 1.08 3.35 13.01
CA VAL A 169 1.02 3.10 11.55
C VAL A 169 0.19 1.85 11.31
N LEU A 170 -0.87 2.00 10.53
CA LEU A 170 -1.71 0.94 10.04
C LEU A 170 -1.47 0.75 8.54
N ILE A 171 -1.21 -0.47 8.10
CA ILE A 171 -1.24 -0.87 6.68
C ILE A 171 -2.24 -2.02 6.56
N ALA A 172 -3.14 -1.92 5.61
CA ALA A 172 -4.11 -2.99 5.39
C ALA A 172 -4.40 -3.16 3.89
N THR A 173 -4.92 -4.35 3.52
CA THR A 173 -5.53 -4.56 2.21
C THR A 173 -6.87 -3.82 2.11
N ASP A 174 -7.35 -3.56 0.90
CA ASP A 174 -8.61 -2.84 0.64
C ASP A 174 -9.84 -3.52 1.25
N GLY A 175 -9.78 -4.83 1.47
CA GLY A 175 -10.85 -5.58 2.15
C GLY A 175 -11.25 -5.03 3.52
N ILE A 176 -10.38 -4.22 4.18
CA ILE A 176 -10.74 -3.52 5.42
C ILE A 176 -11.47 -2.20 5.14
N PHE A 177 -11.21 -1.56 4.01
CA PHE A 177 -11.77 -0.27 3.64
C PHE A 177 -12.71 -0.44 2.45
N ASN A 178 -14.02 -0.42 2.67
CA ASN A 178 -14.98 -0.22 1.58
C ASN A 178 -14.89 1.24 1.11
N GLU A 179 -15.46 1.54 -0.06
CA GLU A 179 -15.56 2.90 -0.62
C GLU A 179 -16.13 3.91 0.40
N GLU A 180 -17.05 3.47 1.24
CA GLU A 180 -17.67 4.26 2.32
C GLU A 180 -16.69 4.65 3.45
N TYR A 181 -15.54 3.96 3.57
CA TYR A 181 -14.54 4.17 4.64
C TYR A 181 -13.34 5.04 4.24
N THR A 182 -13.41 5.65 3.08
CA THR A 182 -12.38 6.60 2.63
C THR A 182 -12.75 8.05 2.93
N ASP A 183 -13.93 8.30 3.49
CA ASP A 183 -14.32 9.64 3.91
C ASP A 183 -13.53 10.13 5.14
N ALA A 184 -13.48 11.44 5.31
CA ALA A 184 -12.70 12.07 6.36
C ALA A 184 -13.18 11.70 7.78
N ASP A 185 -14.48 11.48 7.96
CA ASP A 185 -15.04 11.17 9.27
C ASP A 185 -14.68 9.74 9.69
N THR A 186 -14.78 8.79 8.78
CA THR A 186 -14.35 7.39 9.03
C THR A 186 -12.88 7.29 9.32
N LEU A 187 -12.02 8.01 8.58
CA LEU A 187 -10.59 8.07 8.86
C LEU A 187 -10.30 8.67 10.24
N LYS A 188 -11.05 9.70 10.64
CA LYS A 188 -10.95 10.30 11.97
C LYS A 188 -11.35 9.33 13.08
N GLU A 189 -12.45 8.58 12.89
CA GLU A 189 -12.87 7.54 13.82
C GLU A 189 -11.85 6.42 13.93
N LEU A 190 -11.30 5.95 12.81
CA LEU A 190 -10.22 4.96 12.79
C LEU A 190 -8.99 5.49 13.52
N GLY A 191 -8.60 6.74 13.27
CA GLY A 191 -7.49 7.39 13.95
C GLY A 191 -7.67 7.45 15.47
N ALA A 192 -8.87 7.86 15.91
CA ALA A 192 -9.21 7.87 17.33
C ALA A 192 -9.23 6.45 17.94
N PHE A 193 -9.56 5.43 17.15
CA PHE A 193 -9.55 4.05 17.58
C PHE A 193 -8.12 3.50 17.70
N ILE A 194 -7.27 3.69 16.70
CA ILE A 194 -5.87 3.23 16.74
C ILE A 194 -5.00 4.02 17.74
N ALA A 195 -5.43 5.22 18.17
CA ALA A 195 -4.79 5.97 19.23
C ALA A 195 -4.87 5.26 20.60
N ARG A 196 -5.86 4.37 20.78
CA ARG A 196 -6.03 3.58 22.01
C ARG A 196 -5.03 2.42 22.02
N ASP A 197 -4.90 1.76 23.16
CA ASP A 197 -4.11 0.52 23.27
C ASP A 197 -4.88 -0.66 22.67
N VAL A 198 -4.79 -0.79 21.34
CA VAL A 198 -5.48 -1.82 20.54
C VAL A 198 -4.48 -2.55 19.66
N ASP A 199 -4.81 -3.79 19.32
CA ASP A 199 -4.07 -4.62 18.36
C ASP A 199 -4.77 -4.68 16.98
N ALA A 200 -4.16 -5.37 16.03
CA ALA A 200 -4.71 -5.55 14.68
C ALA A 200 -6.06 -6.30 14.68
N ASN A 201 -6.27 -7.25 15.61
CA ASN A 201 -7.55 -7.96 15.73
C ASN A 201 -8.66 -7.02 16.22
N ALA A 202 -8.34 -6.10 17.13
CA ALA A 202 -9.29 -5.09 17.59
C ALA A 202 -9.69 -4.14 16.43
N VAL A 203 -8.76 -3.78 15.55
CA VAL A 203 -9.05 -2.98 14.33
C VAL A 203 -9.99 -3.75 13.40
N LEU A 204 -9.72 -5.04 13.15
CA LEU A 204 -10.61 -5.90 12.35
C LEU A 204 -12.03 -5.97 12.95
N ASN A 205 -12.12 -6.21 14.27
CA ASN A 205 -13.40 -6.27 14.96
C ASN A 205 -14.14 -4.92 14.93
N TRP A 206 -13.43 -3.81 15.07
CA TRP A 206 -14.00 -2.48 14.91
C TRP A 206 -14.60 -2.30 13.51
N ARG A 207 -13.86 -2.70 12.48
CA ARG A 207 -14.32 -2.64 11.10
C ARG A 207 -15.61 -3.46 10.87
N ILE A 208 -15.64 -4.71 11.36
CA ILE A 208 -16.81 -5.60 11.21
C ILE A 208 -18.05 -4.99 11.88
N ARG A 209 -17.89 -4.37 13.06
CA ARG A 209 -19.01 -3.76 13.79
C ARG A 209 -19.57 -2.52 13.10
N ASN A 210 -18.72 -1.71 12.47
CA ASN A 210 -19.10 -0.43 11.88
C ASN A 210 -19.40 -0.52 10.38
N GLY A 211 -18.83 -1.50 9.66
CA GLY A 211 -18.94 -1.61 8.20
C GLY A 211 -19.56 -2.91 7.67
N GLY A 212 -20.07 -3.78 8.55
CA GLY A 212 -20.72 -5.02 8.15
C GLY A 212 -19.73 -6.10 7.65
N LYS A 213 -20.21 -6.99 6.77
CA LYS A 213 -19.44 -8.13 6.29
C LYS A 213 -18.22 -7.68 5.47
N LEU A 214 -17.08 -8.33 5.73
CA LEU A 214 -15.92 -8.26 4.85
C LEU A 214 -16.30 -8.89 3.50
N ARG A 215 -15.92 -8.22 2.42
CA ARG A 215 -16.19 -8.68 1.04
C ARG A 215 -14.99 -9.33 0.40
N ASP A 216 -13.82 -9.16 1.00
CA ASP A 216 -12.56 -9.68 0.53
C ASP A 216 -11.69 -10.17 1.70
N ASN A 217 -10.56 -10.80 1.38
CA ASN A 217 -9.52 -11.15 2.33
C ASN A 217 -8.96 -9.89 2.99
N VAL A 218 -8.60 -10.00 4.27
CA VAL A 218 -8.09 -8.85 5.02
C VAL A 218 -6.75 -9.18 5.64
N THR A 219 -5.75 -8.38 5.31
CA THR A 219 -4.47 -8.35 5.99
C THR A 219 -4.33 -7.01 6.71
N ILE A 220 -3.92 -7.03 7.98
CA ILE A 220 -3.70 -5.82 8.78
C ILE A 220 -2.33 -5.91 9.46
N LEU A 221 -1.53 -4.89 9.29
CA LEU A 221 -0.34 -4.62 10.10
C LEU A 221 -0.58 -3.35 10.91
N LEU A 222 -0.37 -3.42 12.21
CA LEU A 222 -0.43 -2.27 13.10
C LEU A 222 0.89 -2.19 13.87
N TRP A 223 1.60 -1.07 13.71
CA TRP A 223 2.73 -0.68 14.53
C TRP A 223 2.31 0.48 15.45
N LYS A 224 2.80 0.47 16.66
CA LYS A 224 2.59 1.53 17.65
C LYS A 224 3.89 1.78 18.40
N ARG A 225 4.11 3.02 18.74
CA ARG A 225 5.26 3.45 19.54
C ARG A 225 5.03 3.17 21.00
#